data_e6b954fcd68e71dba3212306abd2f761
#
_entry.id   e6b954fcd68e71dba3212306abd2f761
#
_cell.length_a   1.000
_cell.length_b   1.000
_cell.length_c   1.000
_cell.angle_alpha   90.00
_cell.angle_beta   90.00
_cell.angle_gamma   90.00
#
_symmetry.space_group_name_H-M   'P 1'
#
loop_
_entity.id
_entity.type
_entity.pdbx_description
1 polymer ?
#
loop_
_entity_poly.entity_id
_entity_poly.type
_entity_poly.pdbx_seq_one_letter_code
_entity_poly.pdbx_strand_id
1 'polypeptide(L)'
;MNDLIFIAMLCTSGLINLSSFDDALIDLLAFGIARASLATRRAVLAEVPTVGVFVANWHEEDVLARMVEGNLARIAVPTVRLYLGIYPNDTGTRDVAMALTKKYPERVRVIVNTLPGPTSKGQMLNEMFRQVYGASEPPEMAVLHDSEDVIDPRTFEVYATYAADHDFIQVPVFSLNSTDRSMVAATYMDEFAERHTREMIVRNALGAMIPSAGVGTCLTRRLIEHFLRIRGTVLMTGCVTEDYILGIEAKRAGFKAAFAAVSADDRQGLDYVATREFFPKSLAASIKQKTRWVYGINFEATRKLGWAGDAWDRYFFARDRKGVVTNFLPPLSLIFLTLLFFRVADPSAASPEVQDLLSLSVSVNIGFLALRYLVRVQACHQVYGFWDPLGISLRWPVALYINMAAVWRAWKTYLGESAFARRPIVWSKTAHEIPEDFMNAKR
;
A
#
# COMPACT_ATOMS: atom_id res chain seq x y z
N MET A 1 -21.80 -38.63 -1.21
CA MET A 1 -21.07 -37.68 -0.33
C MET A 1 -19.61 -37.54 -0.76
N ASN A 2 -18.91 -38.65 -1.04
CA ASN A 2 -17.51 -38.63 -1.47
C ASN A 2 -17.30 -37.82 -2.76
N ASP A 3 -18.09 -38.05 -3.82
CA ASP A 3 -17.96 -37.35 -5.10
C ASP A 3 -18.05 -35.83 -4.96
N LEU A 4 -18.96 -35.34 -4.11
CA LEU A 4 -19.09 -33.90 -3.83
C LEU A 4 -17.84 -33.33 -3.17
N ILE A 5 -17.19 -34.06 -2.26
CA ILE A 5 -15.96 -33.67 -1.61
C ILE A 5 -14.84 -33.59 -2.64
N PHE A 6 -14.68 -34.60 -3.51
CA PHE A 6 -13.62 -34.59 -4.53
C PHE A 6 -13.85 -33.51 -5.59
N ILE A 7 -15.08 -33.24 -6.01
CA ILE A 7 -15.41 -32.13 -6.90
C ILE A 7 -15.06 -30.82 -6.23
N ALA A 8 -15.39 -30.63 -4.95
CA ALA A 8 -15.03 -29.43 -4.20
C ALA A 8 -13.51 -29.24 -4.06
N MET A 9 -12.76 -30.33 -3.82
CA MET A 9 -11.31 -30.34 -3.82
C MET A 9 -10.73 -29.92 -5.18
N LEU A 10 -11.23 -30.49 -6.26
CA LEU A 10 -10.80 -30.20 -7.62
C LEU A 10 -11.09 -28.73 -8.00
N CYS A 11 -12.29 -28.23 -7.69
CA CYS A 11 -12.65 -26.83 -7.91
C CYS A 11 -11.76 -25.89 -7.10
N THR A 12 -11.50 -26.18 -5.83
CA THR A 12 -10.64 -25.38 -4.97
C THR A 12 -9.20 -25.36 -5.50
N SER A 13 -8.66 -26.53 -5.84
CA SER A 13 -7.33 -26.67 -6.42
C SER A 13 -7.21 -25.92 -7.75
N GLY A 14 -8.22 -26.00 -8.61
CA GLY A 14 -8.30 -25.29 -9.89
C GLY A 14 -8.33 -23.76 -9.71
N LEU A 15 -9.09 -23.26 -8.74
CA LEU A 15 -9.12 -21.82 -8.41
C LEU A 15 -7.78 -21.33 -7.87
N ILE A 16 -7.09 -22.14 -7.05
CA ILE A 16 -5.73 -21.83 -6.60
C ILE A 16 -4.78 -21.79 -7.78
N ASN A 17 -4.82 -22.77 -8.69
CA ASN A 17 -3.99 -22.79 -9.89
C ASN A 17 -4.21 -21.55 -10.76
N LEU A 18 -5.46 -21.16 -11.00
CA LEU A 18 -5.80 -19.97 -11.79
C LEU A 18 -5.24 -18.68 -11.14
N SER A 19 -5.43 -18.52 -9.82
CA SER A 19 -4.88 -17.37 -9.10
C SER A 19 -3.36 -17.36 -9.10
N SER A 20 -2.73 -18.52 -8.93
CA SER A 20 -1.27 -18.65 -8.87
C SER A 20 -0.62 -18.46 -10.25
N PHE A 21 -1.28 -18.90 -11.32
CA PHE A 21 -0.85 -18.65 -12.69
C PHE A 21 -0.81 -17.13 -12.99
N ASP A 22 -1.86 -16.41 -12.58
CA ASP A 22 -1.91 -14.95 -12.69
C ASP A 22 -0.76 -14.27 -11.91
N ASP A 23 -0.46 -14.75 -10.70
CA ASP A 23 0.67 -14.22 -9.92
C ASP A 23 2.02 -14.55 -10.58
N ALA A 24 2.21 -15.78 -11.06
CA ALA A 24 3.43 -16.18 -11.76
C ALA A 24 3.65 -15.39 -13.07
N LEU A 25 2.58 -15.06 -13.79
CA LEU A 25 2.66 -14.21 -14.99
C LEU A 25 3.19 -12.80 -14.64
N ILE A 26 2.69 -12.19 -13.59
CA ILE A 26 3.19 -10.89 -13.11
C ILE A 26 4.66 -10.99 -12.70
N ASP A 27 5.05 -12.04 -11.99
CA ASP A 27 6.43 -12.23 -11.55
C ASP A 27 7.40 -12.38 -12.74
N LEU A 28 6.98 -13.13 -13.77
CA LEU A 28 7.74 -13.30 -15.01
C LEU A 28 7.88 -11.99 -15.78
N LEU A 29 6.78 -11.24 -15.93
CA LEU A 29 6.79 -9.93 -16.58
C LEU A 29 7.66 -8.93 -15.80
N ALA A 30 7.55 -8.89 -14.48
CA ALA A 30 8.37 -8.02 -13.63
C ALA A 30 9.87 -8.30 -13.81
N PHE A 31 10.25 -9.58 -13.88
CA PHE A 31 11.64 -9.98 -14.11
C PHE A 31 12.17 -9.53 -15.48
N GLY A 32 11.36 -9.63 -16.53
CA GLY A 32 11.71 -9.13 -17.87
C GLY A 32 11.84 -7.61 -17.93
N ILE A 33 10.88 -6.89 -17.31
CA ILE A 33 10.84 -5.42 -17.27
C ILE A 33 12.00 -4.87 -16.44
N ALA A 34 12.28 -5.44 -15.28
CA ALA A 34 13.38 -5.00 -14.42
C ALA A 34 14.72 -5.07 -15.15
N ARG A 35 14.97 -6.14 -15.93
CA ARG A 35 16.18 -6.26 -16.76
C ARG A 35 16.28 -5.20 -17.85
N ALA A 36 15.17 -4.83 -18.48
CA ALA A 36 15.13 -3.81 -19.51
C ALA A 36 15.28 -2.39 -18.92
N SER A 37 14.72 -2.14 -17.73
CA SER A 37 14.71 -0.83 -17.07
C SER A 37 16.07 -0.45 -16.46
N LEU A 38 16.85 -1.41 -15.98
CA LEU A 38 18.21 -1.18 -15.47
C LEU A 38 19.14 -0.56 -16.53
N ALA A 39 18.82 -0.72 -17.83
CA ALA A 39 19.58 -0.16 -18.93
C ALA A 39 19.31 1.34 -19.20
N THR A 40 18.29 1.96 -18.55
CA THR A 40 17.72 3.21 -19.11
C THR A 40 17.69 4.42 -18.19
N ARG A 41 18.03 4.35 -16.88
CA ARG A 41 17.83 5.51 -15.99
C ARG A 41 18.99 5.78 -15.02
N ARG A 42 19.96 6.55 -15.46
CA ARG A 42 20.61 7.53 -14.59
C ARG A 42 19.59 8.63 -14.32
N ALA A 43 19.25 8.86 -13.03
CA ALA A 43 18.49 10.04 -12.63
C ALA A 43 19.26 11.27 -13.11
N VAL A 44 18.66 12.01 -14.03
CA VAL A 44 19.12 13.37 -14.31
C VAL A 44 18.80 14.14 -13.03
N LEU A 45 19.81 14.74 -12.39
CA LEU A 45 19.64 15.63 -11.25
C LEU A 45 18.81 16.83 -11.74
N ALA A 46 17.51 16.75 -11.56
CA ALA A 46 16.62 17.88 -11.83
C ALA A 46 16.67 18.82 -10.61
N GLU A 47 16.68 20.11 -10.85
CA GLU A 47 16.50 21.08 -9.78
C GLU A 47 15.14 20.82 -9.10
N VAL A 48 15.14 20.66 -7.77
CA VAL A 48 13.92 20.37 -7.03
C VAL A 48 13.12 21.66 -6.85
N PRO A 49 11.92 21.75 -7.44
CA PRO A 49 11.06 22.93 -7.29
C PRO A 49 10.54 23.04 -5.84
N THR A 50 9.62 23.96 -5.60
CA THR A 50 8.98 24.07 -4.28
C THR A 50 8.10 22.86 -4.02
N VAL A 51 8.33 22.17 -2.89
CA VAL A 51 7.60 20.96 -2.48
C VAL A 51 6.96 21.16 -1.12
N GLY A 52 5.67 20.89 -1.03
CA GLY A 52 4.95 20.77 0.22
C GLY A 52 4.80 19.30 0.64
N VAL A 53 5.29 18.93 1.81
CA VAL A 53 5.00 17.63 2.43
C VAL A 53 3.78 17.81 3.31
N PHE A 54 2.69 17.13 3.00
CA PHE A 54 1.39 17.25 3.66
C PHE A 54 1.21 16.11 4.65
N VAL A 55 1.06 16.45 5.93
CA VAL A 55 0.90 15.49 7.03
C VAL A 55 -0.38 15.81 7.81
N ALA A 56 -1.35 14.91 7.77
CA ALA A 56 -2.60 15.02 8.50
C ALA A 56 -2.43 14.39 9.89
N ASN A 57 -2.69 15.15 10.96
CA ASN A 57 -2.43 14.71 12.32
C ASN A 57 -3.70 14.69 13.16
N TRP A 58 -3.86 13.65 14.00
CA TRP A 58 -4.91 13.50 15.00
C TRP A 58 -4.39 12.71 16.20
N HIS A 59 -4.20 13.36 17.36
CA HIS A 59 -3.57 12.79 18.56
C HIS A 59 -2.18 12.20 18.29
N GLU A 60 -1.30 13.02 17.68
CA GLU A 60 0.06 12.64 17.27
C GLU A 60 1.16 13.36 18.12
N GLU A 61 0.79 13.87 19.29
CA GLU A 61 1.70 14.58 20.20
C GLU A 61 2.97 13.81 20.55
N ASP A 62 2.88 12.48 20.65
CA ASP A 62 4.00 11.62 21.04
C ASP A 62 5.00 11.35 19.92
N VAL A 63 4.57 11.47 18.64
CA VAL A 63 5.35 11.03 17.47
C VAL A 63 5.75 12.18 16.55
N LEU A 64 4.91 13.22 16.45
CA LEU A 64 5.05 14.29 15.46
C LEU A 64 6.39 15.03 15.52
N ALA A 65 6.87 15.34 16.74
CA ALA A 65 8.13 16.05 16.89
C ALA A 65 9.32 15.25 16.33
N ARG A 66 9.37 13.96 16.68
CA ARG A 66 10.43 13.05 16.20
C ARG A 66 10.40 12.88 14.70
N MET A 67 9.21 12.72 14.10
CA MET A 67 9.05 12.61 12.65
C MET A 67 9.54 13.86 11.94
N VAL A 68 9.10 15.04 12.36
CA VAL A 68 9.46 16.31 11.72
C VAL A 68 10.96 16.58 11.85
N GLU A 69 11.52 16.50 13.04
CA GLU A 69 12.93 16.78 13.30
C GLU A 69 13.84 15.76 12.60
N GLY A 70 13.45 14.48 12.65
CA GLY A 70 14.19 13.40 12.00
C GLY A 70 14.26 13.53 10.49
N ASN A 71 13.15 13.86 9.86
CA ASN A 71 13.13 14.06 8.42
C ASN A 71 13.84 15.37 8.03
N LEU A 72 13.63 16.50 8.75
CA LEU A 72 14.29 17.76 8.44
C LEU A 72 15.81 17.69 8.60
N ALA A 73 16.32 16.90 9.54
CA ALA A 73 17.77 16.69 9.69
C ALA A 73 18.40 15.97 8.48
N ARG A 74 17.60 15.22 7.71
CA ARG A 74 18.04 14.44 6.54
C ARG A 74 17.74 15.13 5.22
N ILE A 75 16.67 15.92 5.16
CA ILE A 75 16.23 16.65 3.95
C ILE A 75 17.03 17.94 3.83
N ALA A 76 18.11 17.91 3.05
CA ALA A 76 18.95 19.07 2.79
C ALA A 76 18.35 20.06 1.77
N VAL A 77 17.29 19.67 1.05
CA VAL A 77 16.66 20.49 0.00
C VAL A 77 15.88 21.66 0.61
N PRO A 78 16.30 22.92 0.40
CA PRO A 78 15.71 24.08 1.08
C PRO A 78 14.30 24.42 0.60
N THR A 79 13.94 24.01 -0.62
CA THR A 79 12.63 24.24 -1.24
C THR A 79 11.53 23.33 -0.70
N VAL A 80 11.87 22.35 0.16
CA VAL A 80 10.92 21.44 0.80
C VAL A 80 10.39 22.03 2.10
N ARG A 81 9.07 22.11 2.25
CA ARG A 81 8.36 22.57 3.47
C ARG A 81 7.38 21.51 3.94
N LEU A 82 7.26 21.32 5.26
CA LEU A 82 6.28 20.44 5.88
C LEU A 82 5.04 21.25 6.26
N TYR A 83 3.88 20.81 5.81
CA TYR A 83 2.57 21.34 6.16
C TYR A 83 1.91 20.35 7.13
N LEU A 84 1.69 20.80 8.37
CA LEU A 84 1.11 19.99 9.44
C LEU A 84 -0.36 20.37 9.62
N GLY A 85 -1.25 19.47 9.20
CA GLY A 85 -2.68 19.62 9.40
C GLY A 85 -3.07 19.21 10.81
N ILE A 86 -3.72 20.09 11.56
CA ILE A 86 -4.15 19.86 12.95
C ILE A 86 -5.61 20.21 13.15
N TYR A 87 -6.22 19.67 14.20
CA TYR A 87 -7.60 19.99 14.57
C TYR A 87 -7.66 21.01 15.69
N PRO A 88 -8.68 21.91 15.70
CA PRO A 88 -8.80 22.94 16.73
C PRO A 88 -9.03 22.38 18.15
N ASN A 89 -9.61 21.18 18.24
CA ASN A 89 -9.92 20.48 19.49
C ASN A 89 -8.85 19.45 19.92
N ASP A 90 -7.71 19.36 19.21
CA ASP A 90 -6.57 18.51 19.56
C ASP A 90 -5.43 19.40 20.06
N THR A 91 -5.46 19.72 21.36
CA THR A 91 -4.51 20.66 21.97
C THR A 91 -3.11 20.09 22.06
N GLY A 92 -2.95 18.78 22.31
CA GLY A 92 -1.63 18.13 22.42
C GLY A 92 -0.84 18.22 21.11
N THR A 93 -1.42 17.71 20.02
CA THR A 93 -0.79 17.77 18.68
C THR A 93 -0.56 19.22 18.23
N ARG A 94 -1.51 20.12 18.53
CA ARG A 94 -1.39 21.54 18.19
C ARG A 94 -0.20 22.20 18.86
N ASP A 95 0.00 21.99 20.16
CA ASP A 95 1.08 22.62 20.91
C ASP A 95 2.44 22.15 20.40
N VAL A 96 2.59 20.86 20.05
CA VAL A 96 3.79 20.31 19.40
C VAL A 96 4.01 20.94 18.04
N ALA A 97 2.99 21.01 17.19
CA ALA A 97 3.09 21.57 15.84
C ALA A 97 3.45 23.06 15.87
N MET A 98 2.89 23.82 16.80
CA MET A 98 3.22 25.25 16.99
C MET A 98 4.65 25.46 17.48
N ALA A 99 5.15 24.58 18.38
CA ALA A 99 6.55 24.61 18.79
C ALA A 99 7.51 24.33 17.63
N LEU A 100 7.18 23.36 16.78
CA LEU A 100 7.94 23.04 15.57
C LEU A 100 7.97 24.20 14.57
N THR A 101 6.86 24.91 14.38
CA THR A 101 6.81 26.09 13.51
C THR A 101 7.71 27.22 14.04
N LYS A 102 7.78 27.42 15.35
CA LYS A 102 8.70 28.40 15.97
C LYS A 102 10.16 27.99 15.81
N LYS A 103 10.46 26.70 15.91
CA LYS A 103 11.82 26.16 15.77
C LYS A 103 12.31 26.17 14.32
N TYR A 104 11.41 25.94 13.37
CA TYR A 104 11.71 25.82 11.93
C TYR A 104 10.80 26.72 11.06
N PRO A 105 10.86 28.08 11.25
CA PRO A 105 9.88 28.99 10.65
C PRO A 105 9.84 28.99 9.12
N GLU A 106 10.97 28.64 8.45
CA GLU A 106 11.04 28.56 6.98
C GLU A 106 10.67 27.18 6.42
N ARG A 107 10.63 26.14 7.29
CA ARG A 107 10.49 24.74 6.86
C ARG A 107 9.18 24.11 7.31
N VAL A 108 8.52 24.65 8.33
CA VAL A 108 7.28 24.08 8.90
C VAL A 108 6.16 25.12 8.88
N ARG A 109 4.99 24.69 8.41
CA ARG A 109 3.74 25.48 8.41
C ARG A 109 2.64 24.65 9.07
N VAL A 110 1.81 25.27 9.85
CA VAL A 110 0.63 24.65 10.47
C VAL A 110 -0.63 25.09 9.73
N ILE A 111 -1.46 24.12 9.40
CA ILE A 111 -2.78 24.33 8.82
C ILE A 111 -3.84 23.82 9.81
N VAL A 112 -4.68 24.72 10.29
CA VAL A 112 -5.76 24.37 11.23
C VAL A 112 -7.00 23.99 10.44
N ASN A 113 -7.57 22.82 10.73
CA ASN A 113 -8.83 22.39 10.13
C ASN A 113 -9.97 23.33 10.58
N THR A 114 -10.87 23.64 9.69
CA THR A 114 -12.08 24.43 10.00
C THR A 114 -13.10 23.63 10.82
N LEU A 115 -13.04 22.30 10.76
CA LEU A 115 -13.93 21.40 11.50
C LEU A 115 -13.19 20.82 12.72
N PRO A 116 -13.89 20.60 13.84
CA PRO A 116 -13.33 19.85 14.97
C PRO A 116 -13.16 18.37 14.58
N GLY A 117 -12.09 17.75 15.11
CA GLY A 117 -11.82 16.32 14.94
C GLY A 117 -12.64 15.41 15.87
N PRO A 118 -12.61 14.10 15.58
CA PRO A 118 -12.02 13.51 14.39
C PRO A 118 -12.93 13.62 13.14
N THR A 119 -12.32 13.83 11.98
CA THR A 119 -12.99 13.66 10.68
C THR A 119 -12.39 12.45 9.95
N SER A 120 -12.13 12.52 8.64
CA SER A 120 -11.30 11.55 7.92
C SER A 120 -9.95 12.15 7.53
N LYS A 121 -8.93 11.31 7.29
CA LYS A 121 -7.63 11.77 6.77
C LYS A 121 -7.82 12.57 5.48
N GLY A 122 -8.66 12.07 4.56
CA GLY A 122 -8.96 12.75 3.30
C GLY A 122 -9.64 14.12 3.48
N GLN A 123 -10.50 14.28 4.49
CA GLN A 123 -11.10 15.59 4.78
C GLN A 123 -10.03 16.58 5.28
N MET A 124 -9.15 16.14 6.20
CA MET A 124 -8.04 16.98 6.67
C MET A 124 -7.12 17.38 5.50
N LEU A 125 -6.72 16.43 4.67
CA LEU A 125 -5.87 16.72 3.50
C LEU A 125 -6.58 17.67 2.51
N ASN A 126 -7.87 17.51 2.27
CA ASN A 126 -8.65 18.41 1.42
C ASN A 126 -8.67 19.84 1.99
N GLU A 127 -8.82 20.00 3.29
CA GLU A 127 -8.75 21.30 3.95
C GLU A 127 -7.36 21.93 3.81
N MET A 128 -6.30 21.13 3.98
CA MET A 128 -4.92 21.59 3.76
C MET A 128 -4.71 22.02 2.31
N PHE A 129 -5.13 21.24 1.33
CA PHE A 129 -5.04 21.60 -0.09
C PHE A 129 -5.79 22.89 -0.39
N ARG A 130 -7.00 23.05 0.11
CA ARG A 130 -7.81 24.24 -0.10
C ARG A 130 -7.12 25.50 0.45
N GLN A 131 -6.56 25.44 1.66
CA GLN A 131 -5.89 26.59 2.27
C GLN A 131 -4.53 26.89 1.59
N VAL A 132 -3.72 25.89 1.32
CA VAL A 132 -2.37 26.06 0.74
C VAL A 132 -2.45 26.50 -0.72
N TYR A 133 -3.31 25.85 -1.53
CA TYR A 133 -3.47 26.19 -2.96
C TYR A 133 -4.40 27.36 -3.21
N GLY A 134 -5.10 27.84 -2.20
CA GLY A 134 -5.80 29.14 -2.22
C GLY A 134 -4.92 30.34 -1.88
N ALA A 135 -3.68 30.12 -1.43
CA ALA A 135 -2.71 31.18 -1.17
C ALA A 135 -2.01 31.66 -2.46
N SER A 136 -1.28 32.78 -2.36
CA SER A 136 -0.62 33.42 -3.52
C SER A 136 0.54 32.59 -4.11
N GLU A 137 1.25 31.83 -3.27
CA GLU A 137 2.44 31.06 -3.67
C GLU A 137 2.36 29.60 -3.20
N PRO A 138 1.48 28.80 -3.79
CA PRO A 138 1.40 27.37 -3.47
C PRO A 138 2.64 26.63 -4.00
N PRO A 139 3.03 25.50 -3.37
CA PRO A 139 4.14 24.68 -3.87
C PRO A 139 3.79 24.04 -5.22
N GLU A 140 4.82 23.83 -6.05
CA GLU A 140 4.68 23.19 -7.37
C GLU A 140 4.34 21.70 -7.27
N MET A 141 4.71 21.08 -6.14
CA MET A 141 4.40 19.68 -5.85
C MET A 141 3.92 19.53 -4.42
N ALA A 142 2.97 18.62 -4.21
CA ALA A 142 2.55 18.15 -2.88
C ALA A 142 2.86 16.67 -2.73
N VAL A 143 3.46 16.31 -1.60
CA VAL A 143 3.76 14.92 -1.25
C VAL A 143 2.99 14.54 0.00
N LEU A 144 2.30 13.39 -0.04
CA LEU A 144 1.51 12.89 1.09
C LEU A 144 2.38 12.01 1.99
N HIS A 145 2.31 12.25 3.29
CA HIS A 145 2.97 11.44 4.32
C HIS A 145 2.11 11.31 5.58
N ASP A 146 2.42 10.31 6.38
CA ASP A 146 1.87 10.13 7.73
C ASP A 146 2.85 10.61 8.81
N SER A 147 2.35 10.77 10.03
CA SER A 147 3.13 11.30 11.16
C SER A 147 4.22 10.37 11.68
N GLU A 148 4.35 9.18 11.12
CA GLU A 148 5.36 8.19 11.45
C GLU A 148 6.33 7.85 10.30
N ASP A 149 6.19 8.51 9.15
CA ASP A 149 6.97 8.17 7.96
C ASP A 149 8.44 8.58 8.04
N VAL A 150 9.30 7.69 7.57
CA VAL A 150 10.70 7.99 7.27
C VAL A 150 10.84 8.28 5.78
N ILE A 151 11.11 9.56 5.47
CA ILE A 151 11.24 10.05 4.11
C ILE A 151 12.68 9.85 3.64
N ASP A 152 12.87 9.17 2.51
CA ASP A 152 14.17 9.16 1.85
C ASP A 152 14.39 10.51 1.16
N PRO A 153 15.45 11.28 1.52
CA PRO A 153 15.67 12.60 0.93
C PRO A 153 15.79 12.61 -0.59
N ARG A 154 16.23 11.50 -1.18
CA ARG A 154 16.37 11.34 -2.63
C ARG A 154 15.02 11.30 -3.36
N THR A 155 13.91 11.07 -2.64
CA THR A 155 12.57 11.06 -3.25
C THR A 155 12.24 12.40 -3.90
N PHE A 156 12.73 13.50 -3.39
CA PHE A 156 12.44 14.84 -3.95
C PHE A 156 13.06 15.03 -5.35
N GLU A 157 14.27 14.50 -5.56
CA GLU A 157 14.91 14.49 -6.89
C GLU A 157 14.16 13.56 -7.85
N VAL A 158 13.70 12.39 -7.33
CA VAL A 158 12.87 11.46 -8.11
C VAL A 158 11.57 12.14 -8.51
N TYR A 159 10.86 12.79 -7.59
CA TYR A 159 9.63 13.51 -7.91
C TYR A 159 9.87 14.62 -8.94
N ALA A 160 10.89 15.44 -8.78
CA ALA A 160 11.23 16.49 -9.72
C ALA A 160 11.50 15.93 -11.13
N THR A 161 12.23 14.81 -11.23
CA THR A 161 12.54 14.16 -12.51
C THR A 161 11.28 13.64 -13.20
N TYR A 162 10.37 12.99 -12.45
CA TYR A 162 9.15 12.43 -13.02
C TYR A 162 8.07 13.48 -13.28
N ALA A 163 8.03 14.57 -12.50
CA ALA A 163 7.04 15.64 -12.66
C ALA A 163 7.17 16.40 -14.00
N ALA A 164 8.28 16.26 -14.72
CA ALA A 164 8.42 16.77 -16.09
C ALA A 164 7.37 16.18 -17.04
N ASP A 165 6.99 14.90 -16.86
CA ASP A 165 6.10 14.17 -17.74
C ASP A 165 4.84 13.60 -17.06
N HIS A 166 4.81 13.55 -15.72
CA HIS A 166 3.77 12.92 -14.94
C HIS A 166 3.24 13.85 -13.86
N ASP A 167 1.97 13.69 -13.52
CA ASP A 167 1.29 14.53 -12.52
C ASP A 167 1.01 13.81 -11.22
N PHE A 168 1.01 12.49 -11.26
CA PHE A 168 0.81 11.60 -10.13
C PHE A 168 1.98 10.64 -10.06
N ILE A 169 2.79 10.72 -9.02
CA ILE A 169 4.01 9.91 -8.87
C ILE A 169 3.97 9.19 -7.53
N GLN A 170 4.01 7.86 -7.56
CA GLN A 170 4.10 7.02 -6.38
C GLN A 170 5.49 6.41 -6.29
N VAL A 171 6.22 6.65 -5.22
CA VAL A 171 7.45 5.90 -4.91
C VAL A 171 7.12 4.62 -4.16
N PRO A 172 8.00 3.61 -4.14
CA PRO A 172 7.81 2.43 -3.32
C PRO A 172 7.59 2.76 -1.84
N VAL A 173 6.78 1.95 -1.18
CA VAL A 173 6.60 1.97 0.27
C VAL A 173 7.08 0.64 0.83
N PHE A 174 7.94 0.66 1.85
CA PHE A 174 8.43 -0.55 2.50
C PHE A 174 8.26 -0.46 4.02
N SER A 175 8.04 -1.61 4.62
CA SER A 175 8.06 -1.72 6.08
C SER A 175 9.47 -1.51 6.60
N LEU A 176 9.62 -0.72 7.67
CA LEU A 176 10.88 -0.65 8.40
C LEU A 176 11.17 -1.99 9.07
N ASN A 177 12.44 -2.38 9.04
CA ASN A 177 12.90 -3.57 9.75
C ASN A 177 12.82 -3.28 11.26
N SER A 178 11.87 -3.93 11.92
CA SER A 178 11.68 -3.77 13.37
C SER A 178 12.74 -4.59 14.11
N THR A 179 13.49 -3.94 15.01
CA THR A 179 14.51 -4.59 15.84
C THR A 179 13.92 -5.63 16.80
N ASP A 180 12.64 -5.53 17.11
CA ASP A 180 11.91 -6.41 18.03
C ASP A 180 11.36 -7.70 17.39
N ARG A 181 11.73 -7.98 16.13
CA ARG A 181 11.42 -9.23 15.42
C ARG A 181 9.93 -9.64 15.45
N SER A 182 9.00 -8.68 15.49
CA SER A 182 7.58 -8.97 15.43
C SER A 182 7.23 -9.75 14.16
N MET A 183 6.75 -10.99 14.29
CA MET A 183 6.30 -11.80 13.16
C MET A 183 5.16 -11.12 12.39
N VAL A 184 4.27 -10.40 13.09
CA VAL A 184 3.14 -9.69 12.48
C VAL A 184 3.63 -8.52 11.62
N ALA A 185 4.49 -7.65 12.16
CA ALA A 185 5.06 -6.53 11.40
C ALA A 185 5.91 -7.04 10.22
N ALA A 186 6.65 -8.14 10.39
CA ALA A 186 7.45 -8.72 9.34
C ALA A 186 6.63 -9.32 8.17
N THR A 187 5.33 -9.65 8.37
CA THR A 187 4.46 -10.02 7.25
C THR A 187 4.28 -8.88 6.25
N TYR A 188 4.27 -7.63 6.72
CA TYR A 188 4.21 -6.46 5.85
C TYR A 188 5.52 -6.26 5.08
N MET A 189 6.68 -6.56 5.68
CA MET A 189 7.95 -6.55 4.95
C MET A 189 7.88 -7.46 3.72
N ASP A 190 7.39 -8.68 3.91
CA ASP A 190 7.28 -9.68 2.84
C ASP A 190 6.29 -9.24 1.75
N GLU A 191 5.12 -8.76 2.14
CA GLU A 191 4.04 -8.39 1.21
C GLU A 191 4.36 -7.12 0.42
N PHE A 192 4.89 -6.08 1.08
CA PHE A 192 5.24 -4.83 0.40
C PHE A 192 6.47 -4.97 -0.48
N ALA A 193 7.48 -5.76 -0.05
CA ALA A 193 8.63 -6.07 -0.89
C ALA A 193 8.18 -6.74 -2.20
N GLU A 194 7.35 -7.78 -2.11
CA GLU A 194 6.83 -8.49 -3.29
C GLU A 194 5.98 -7.56 -4.17
N ARG A 195 5.02 -6.85 -3.59
CA ARG A 195 4.10 -6.01 -4.34
C ARG A 195 4.82 -4.87 -5.09
N HIS A 196 5.71 -4.15 -4.41
CA HIS A 196 6.35 -2.97 -4.98
C HIS A 196 7.55 -3.29 -5.88
N THR A 197 8.14 -4.49 -5.76
CA THR A 197 9.22 -4.91 -6.67
C THR A 197 8.72 -5.78 -7.83
N ARG A 198 7.43 -6.16 -7.86
CA ARG A 198 6.82 -6.99 -8.91
C ARG A 198 5.59 -6.33 -9.51
N GLU A 199 4.46 -6.40 -8.84
CA GLU A 199 3.18 -5.97 -9.38
C GLU A 199 3.16 -4.52 -9.82
N MET A 200 3.64 -3.60 -8.97
CA MET A 200 3.61 -2.17 -9.29
C MET A 200 4.50 -1.80 -10.48
N ILE A 201 5.61 -2.51 -10.66
CA ILE A 201 6.50 -2.33 -11.83
C ILE A 201 5.79 -2.74 -13.11
N VAL A 202 5.11 -3.90 -13.11
CA VAL A 202 4.35 -4.38 -14.28
C VAL A 202 3.18 -3.46 -14.57
N ARG A 203 2.45 -3.05 -13.54
CA ARG A 203 1.33 -2.10 -13.64
C ARG A 203 1.75 -0.80 -14.30
N ASN A 204 2.88 -0.24 -13.88
CA ASN A 204 3.47 0.95 -14.48
C ASN A 204 3.89 0.74 -15.95
N ALA A 205 4.57 -0.34 -16.25
CA ALA A 205 5.06 -0.63 -17.60
C ALA A 205 3.95 -0.89 -18.62
N LEU A 206 2.81 -1.43 -18.17
CA LEU A 206 1.62 -1.63 -18.99
C LEU A 206 0.73 -0.37 -19.10
N GLY A 207 1.14 0.74 -18.49
CA GLY A 207 0.37 1.98 -18.49
C GLY A 207 -0.97 1.89 -17.75
N ALA A 208 -1.13 0.89 -16.87
CA ALA A 208 -2.32 0.78 -16.04
C ALA A 208 -2.36 1.87 -14.96
N MET A 209 -3.53 2.09 -14.37
CA MET A 209 -3.69 3.00 -13.25
C MET A 209 -2.74 2.69 -12.10
N ILE A 210 -2.16 3.70 -11.51
CA ILE A 210 -1.29 3.59 -10.34
C ILE A 210 -2.08 4.06 -9.10
N PRO A 211 -2.43 3.18 -8.15
CA PRO A 211 -3.07 3.59 -6.91
C PRO A 211 -2.06 4.32 -6.01
N SER A 212 -2.54 5.28 -5.22
CA SER A 212 -1.76 5.81 -4.11
C SER A 212 -1.68 4.78 -2.98
N ALA A 213 -0.54 4.75 -2.32
CA ALA A 213 -0.36 4.01 -1.07
C ALA A 213 -0.74 4.85 0.18
N GLY A 214 -1.21 6.10 -0.02
CA GLY A 214 -1.53 7.03 1.06
C GLY A 214 -0.31 7.80 1.58
N VAL A 215 0.90 7.31 1.27
CA VAL A 215 2.19 7.91 1.63
C VAL A 215 3.17 7.80 0.46
N GLY A 216 4.17 8.68 0.41
CA GLY A 216 5.11 8.70 -0.70
C GLY A 216 4.46 8.97 -2.07
N THR A 217 3.30 9.63 -2.08
CA THR A 217 2.56 10.02 -3.28
C THR A 217 2.79 11.50 -3.55
N CYS A 218 3.35 11.82 -4.69
CA CYS A 218 3.54 13.19 -5.16
C CYS A 218 2.50 13.55 -6.20
N LEU A 219 1.90 14.74 -6.03
CA LEU A 219 0.91 15.34 -6.91
C LEU A 219 1.49 16.67 -7.43
N THR A 220 1.41 16.92 -8.74
CA THR A 220 1.76 18.22 -9.28
C THR A 220 0.69 19.27 -8.97
N ARG A 221 1.08 20.53 -8.93
CA ARG A 221 0.16 21.67 -8.79
C ARG A 221 -0.97 21.61 -9.81
N ARG A 222 -0.65 21.27 -11.06
CA ARG A 222 -1.64 21.14 -12.14
C ARG A 222 -2.76 20.15 -11.81
N LEU A 223 -2.42 18.98 -11.27
CA LEU A 223 -3.40 17.97 -10.85
C LEU A 223 -4.27 18.47 -9.69
N ILE A 224 -3.64 19.06 -8.68
CA ILE A 224 -4.32 19.56 -7.48
C ILE A 224 -5.30 20.66 -7.84
N GLU A 225 -4.85 21.67 -8.57
CA GLU A 225 -5.70 22.81 -9.00
C GLU A 225 -6.84 22.35 -9.91
N HIS A 226 -6.61 21.32 -10.76
CA HIS A 226 -7.69 20.74 -11.56
C HIS A 226 -8.83 20.20 -10.69
N PHE A 227 -8.50 19.35 -9.70
CA PHE A 227 -9.53 18.78 -8.84
C PHE A 227 -10.19 19.82 -7.92
N LEU A 228 -9.44 20.77 -7.40
CA LEU A 228 -10.00 21.88 -6.61
C LEU A 228 -10.99 22.70 -7.45
N ARG A 229 -10.67 22.97 -8.71
CA ARG A 229 -11.53 23.74 -9.61
C ARG A 229 -12.82 23.01 -9.97
N ILE A 230 -12.77 21.70 -10.26
CA ILE A 230 -13.94 20.97 -10.75
C ILE A 230 -14.88 20.49 -9.64
N ARG A 231 -14.36 20.24 -8.42
CA ARG A 231 -15.16 19.67 -7.33
C ARG A 231 -14.87 20.25 -5.93
N GLY A 232 -13.94 21.20 -5.82
CA GLY A 232 -13.56 21.82 -4.53
C GLY A 232 -12.72 20.94 -3.60
N THR A 233 -12.38 19.70 -3.99
CA THR A 233 -11.62 18.76 -3.19
C THR A 233 -10.66 17.95 -4.05
N VAL A 234 -9.48 17.61 -3.54
CA VAL A 234 -8.50 16.75 -4.24
C VAL A 234 -8.82 15.28 -4.03
N LEU A 235 -9.05 14.88 -2.79
CA LEU A 235 -9.44 13.50 -2.46
C LEU A 235 -10.96 13.37 -2.42
N MET A 236 -11.45 12.20 -2.82
CA MET A 236 -12.88 11.89 -2.75
C MET A 236 -13.31 11.77 -1.28
N THR A 237 -14.37 12.46 -0.91
CA THR A 237 -14.90 12.43 0.47
C THR A 237 -15.77 11.20 0.71
N GLY A 238 -15.89 10.81 1.98
CA GLY A 238 -16.73 9.68 2.39
C GLY A 238 -16.19 8.33 1.88
N CYS A 239 -14.89 8.17 1.84
CA CYS A 239 -14.19 6.92 1.51
C CYS A 239 -13.25 6.52 2.64
N VAL A 240 -13.00 5.22 2.76
CA VAL A 240 -12.02 4.67 3.73
C VAL A 240 -10.61 4.63 3.13
N THR A 241 -10.51 4.51 1.80
CA THR A 241 -9.26 4.50 1.03
C THR A 241 -9.36 5.51 -0.10
N GLU A 242 -9.49 6.78 0.28
CA GLU A 242 -9.53 7.93 -0.63
C GLU A 242 -8.24 8.09 -1.44
N ASP A 243 -7.14 7.63 -0.88
CA ASP A 243 -5.83 7.56 -1.50
C ASP A 243 -5.80 6.61 -2.70
N TYR A 244 -6.25 5.36 -2.53
CA TYR A 244 -6.37 4.40 -3.62
C TYR A 244 -7.21 4.95 -4.78
N ILE A 245 -8.32 5.61 -4.46
CA ILE A 245 -9.25 6.19 -5.44
C ILE A 245 -8.58 7.34 -6.21
N LEU A 246 -7.77 8.17 -5.54
CA LEU A 246 -7.14 9.35 -6.14
C LEU A 246 -6.27 9.01 -7.36
N GLY A 247 -5.44 7.95 -7.27
CA GLY A 247 -4.61 7.54 -8.40
C GLY A 247 -5.41 7.10 -9.63
N ILE A 248 -6.57 6.47 -9.39
CA ILE A 248 -7.48 6.05 -10.45
C ILE A 248 -8.18 7.25 -11.09
N GLU A 249 -8.64 8.19 -10.26
CA GLU A 249 -9.29 9.41 -10.73
C GLU A 249 -8.33 10.29 -11.52
N ALA A 250 -7.06 10.39 -11.11
CA ALA A 250 -6.03 11.12 -11.83
C ALA A 250 -5.88 10.60 -13.27
N LYS A 251 -5.75 9.29 -13.47
CA LYS A 251 -5.69 8.69 -14.81
C LYS A 251 -6.98 8.95 -15.62
N ARG A 252 -8.15 8.82 -14.99
CA ARG A 252 -9.45 9.09 -15.63
C ARG A 252 -9.62 10.55 -16.06
N ALA A 253 -9.04 11.47 -15.31
CA ALA A 253 -9.01 12.89 -15.66
C ALA A 253 -7.95 13.22 -16.74
N GLY A 254 -7.25 12.22 -17.29
CA GLY A 254 -6.26 12.37 -18.36
C GLY A 254 -4.86 12.74 -17.86
N PHE A 255 -4.60 12.68 -16.56
CA PHE A 255 -3.27 12.91 -16.00
C PHE A 255 -2.41 11.65 -16.10
N LYS A 256 -1.12 11.85 -16.34
CA LYS A 256 -0.16 10.75 -16.39
C LYS A 256 0.27 10.37 -14.98
N ALA A 257 0.23 9.08 -14.69
CA ALA A 257 0.69 8.51 -13.44
C ALA A 257 1.97 7.69 -13.65
N ALA A 258 2.86 7.68 -12.65
CA ALA A 258 4.04 6.83 -12.64
C ALA A 258 4.23 6.15 -11.28
N PHE A 259 4.70 4.90 -11.31
CA PHE A 259 5.31 4.24 -10.18
C PHE A 259 6.83 4.35 -10.32
N ALA A 260 7.45 5.19 -9.50
CA ALA A 260 8.85 5.54 -9.59
C ALA A 260 9.73 4.62 -8.74
N ALA A 261 9.92 3.38 -9.18
CA ALA A 261 10.84 2.42 -8.56
C ALA A 261 12.28 2.73 -8.98
N VAL A 262 12.96 3.58 -8.25
CA VAL A 262 14.35 3.97 -8.49
C VAL A 262 15.25 3.35 -7.44
N SER A 263 16.39 2.76 -7.85
CA SER A 263 17.42 2.25 -6.97
C SER A 263 18.67 3.12 -7.08
N ALA A 264 19.31 3.38 -5.95
CA ALA A 264 20.57 4.15 -5.88
C ALA A 264 21.80 3.30 -6.22
N ASP A 265 21.74 1.98 -6.07
CA ASP A 265 22.81 1.05 -6.42
C ASP A 265 22.52 0.35 -7.73
N ASP A 266 23.21 0.77 -8.79
CA ASP A 266 23.09 0.18 -10.14
C ASP A 266 23.54 -1.29 -10.22
N ARG A 267 24.24 -1.79 -9.19
CA ARG A 267 24.85 -3.15 -9.24
C ARG A 267 23.94 -4.25 -8.72
N GLN A 268 23.04 -3.97 -7.78
CA GLN A 268 22.25 -5.01 -7.11
C GLN A 268 20.78 -4.66 -6.84
N GLY A 269 20.32 -3.46 -7.10
CA GLY A 269 18.93 -3.04 -6.84
C GLY A 269 18.53 -3.06 -5.37
N LEU A 270 19.48 -3.01 -4.46
CA LEU A 270 19.25 -3.18 -3.02
C LEU A 270 18.92 -1.90 -2.26
N ASP A 271 19.12 -0.73 -2.85
CA ASP A 271 18.87 0.56 -2.20
C ASP A 271 17.79 1.35 -2.95
N TYR A 272 16.54 0.93 -2.77
CA TYR A 272 15.40 1.64 -3.35
C TYR A 272 15.18 3.00 -2.68
N VAL A 273 14.97 4.02 -3.50
CA VAL A 273 14.44 5.31 -3.06
C VAL A 273 12.96 5.11 -2.73
N ALA A 274 12.60 5.18 -1.46
CA ALA A 274 11.30 4.75 -0.96
C ALA A 274 10.88 5.48 0.31
N THR A 275 9.58 5.55 0.56
CA THR A 275 9.04 5.82 1.89
C THR A 275 9.12 4.55 2.73
N ARG A 276 9.46 4.73 4.01
CA ARG A 276 9.49 3.62 4.96
C ARG A 276 8.63 3.96 6.17
N GLU A 277 7.85 2.98 6.64
CA GLU A 277 6.91 3.16 7.74
C GLU A 277 6.89 1.95 8.69
N PHE A 278 6.39 2.16 9.90
CA PHE A 278 6.20 1.12 10.90
C PHE A 278 4.79 0.54 10.78
N PHE A 279 4.71 -0.77 10.67
CA PHE A 279 3.43 -1.48 10.61
C PHE A 279 3.06 -2.10 11.97
N PRO A 280 1.77 -2.38 12.19
CA PRO A 280 1.29 -2.94 13.45
C PRO A 280 1.99 -4.23 13.84
N LYS A 281 2.37 -4.34 15.13
CA LYS A 281 3.03 -5.52 15.72
C LYS A 281 2.04 -6.53 16.27
N SER A 282 0.80 -6.14 16.56
CA SER A 282 -0.23 -7.02 17.11
C SER A 282 -1.18 -7.54 16.01
N LEU A 283 -1.63 -8.80 16.17
CA LEU A 283 -2.61 -9.41 15.27
C LEU A 283 -3.90 -8.59 15.17
N ALA A 284 -4.39 -8.08 16.31
CA ALA A 284 -5.64 -7.32 16.35
C ALA A 284 -5.55 -6.01 15.55
N ALA A 285 -4.47 -5.25 15.71
CA ALA A 285 -4.24 -4.00 14.98
C ALA A 285 -4.02 -4.26 13.48
N SER A 286 -3.24 -5.31 13.13
CA SER A 286 -3.00 -5.70 11.74
C SER A 286 -4.30 -6.11 11.04
N ILE A 287 -5.11 -6.97 11.65
CA ILE A 287 -6.41 -7.35 11.10
C ILE A 287 -7.31 -6.13 10.95
N LYS A 288 -7.36 -5.21 11.92
CA LYS A 288 -8.14 -3.98 11.85
C LYS A 288 -7.71 -3.10 10.68
N GLN A 289 -6.40 -2.88 10.50
CA GLN A 289 -5.85 -2.09 9.40
C GLN A 289 -6.15 -2.72 8.04
N LYS A 290 -5.84 -4.02 7.87
CA LYS A 290 -6.10 -4.72 6.61
C LYS A 290 -7.60 -4.86 6.31
N THR A 291 -8.47 -4.94 7.33
CA THR A 291 -9.93 -4.91 7.12
C THR A 291 -10.35 -3.59 6.45
N ARG A 292 -9.79 -2.45 6.89
CA ARG A 292 -10.06 -1.15 6.25
C ARG A 292 -9.62 -1.14 4.79
N TRP A 293 -8.40 -1.63 4.51
CA TRP A 293 -7.88 -1.71 3.14
C TRP A 293 -8.74 -2.60 2.25
N VAL A 294 -9.05 -3.82 2.71
CA VAL A 294 -9.91 -4.73 1.95
C VAL A 294 -11.28 -4.11 1.71
N TYR A 295 -11.90 -3.52 2.74
CA TYR A 295 -13.21 -2.90 2.60
C TYR A 295 -13.16 -1.73 1.60
N GLY A 296 -12.23 -0.80 1.77
CA GLY A 296 -12.10 0.39 0.94
C GLY A 296 -11.77 0.05 -0.52
N ILE A 297 -10.77 -0.78 -0.77
CA ILE A 297 -10.29 -1.12 -2.12
C ILE A 297 -11.30 -2.03 -2.84
N ASN A 298 -11.77 -3.09 -2.18
CA ASN A 298 -12.52 -4.13 -2.87
C ASN A 298 -14.03 -3.85 -2.94
N PHE A 299 -14.61 -3.27 -1.90
CA PHE A 299 -16.06 -3.04 -1.86
C PHE A 299 -16.43 -1.58 -2.17
N GLU A 300 -15.85 -0.63 -1.44
CA GLU A 300 -16.22 0.76 -1.55
C GLU A 300 -15.74 1.37 -2.88
N ALA A 301 -14.46 1.20 -3.24
CA ALA A 301 -13.94 1.69 -4.52
C ALA A 301 -14.64 1.02 -5.71
N THR A 302 -15.03 -0.26 -5.58
CA THR A 302 -15.82 -0.95 -6.62
C THR A 302 -17.17 -0.30 -6.83
N ARG A 303 -17.88 0.06 -5.75
CA ARG A 303 -19.17 0.76 -5.86
C ARG A 303 -19.05 2.15 -6.48
N LYS A 304 -17.97 2.88 -6.16
CA LYS A 304 -17.77 4.26 -6.61
C LYS A 304 -17.18 4.36 -8.01
N LEU A 305 -16.23 3.51 -8.33
CA LEU A 305 -15.46 3.58 -9.57
C LEU A 305 -15.91 2.57 -10.63
N GLY A 306 -16.56 1.47 -10.22
CA GLY A 306 -16.91 0.37 -11.12
C GLY A 306 -15.70 -0.31 -11.74
N TRP A 307 -15.85 -0.75 -13.00
CA TRP A 307 -14.83 -1.45 -13.81
C TRP A 307 -14.37 -0.60 -15.01
N ALA A 308 -14.52 0.73 -14.95
CA ALA A 308 -14.19 1.61 -16.06
C ALA A 308 -12.66 1.78 -16.17
N GLY A 309 -12.20 1.97 -17.41
CA GLY A 309 -10.80 2.10 -17.78
C GLY A 309 -10.48 1.26 -19.02
N ASP A 310 -9.23 1.23 -19.43
CA ASP A 310 -8.74 0.35 -20.49
C ASP A 310 -8.67 -1.13 -20.05
N ALA A 311 -8.18 -1.99 -20.92
CA ALA A 311 -8.08 -3.44 -20.63
C ALA A 311 -7.14 -3.74 -19.45
N TRP A 312 -6.02 -2.98 -19.36
CA TRP A 312 -5.07 -3.15 -18.27
C TRP A 312 -5.61 -2.65 -16.96
N ASP A 313 -6.36 -1.54 -16.95
CA ASP A 313 -7.05 -1.06 -15.74
C ASP A 313 -8.02 -2.11 -15.21
N ARG A 314 -8.84 -2.70 -16.09
CA ARG A 314 -9.80 -3.75 -15.70
C ARG A 314 -9.10 -5.01 -15.19
N TYR A 315 -7.98 -5.40 -15.82
CA TYR A 315 -7.18 -6.52 -15.35
C TYR A 315 -6.65 -6.28 -13.93
N PHE A 316 -6.05 -5.11 -13.67
CA PHE A 316 -5.55 -4.80 -12.34
C PHE A 316 -6.65 -4.56 -11.33
N PHE A 317 -7.83 -4.07 -11.73
CA PHE A 317 -9.00 -4.09 -10.87
C PHE A 317 -9.41 -5.49 -10.45
N ALA A 318 -9.38 -6.46 -11.36
CA ALA A 318 -9.64 -7.85 -11.04
C ALA A 318 -8.58 -8.40 -10.06
N ARG A 319 -7.30 -8.09 -10.30
CA ARG A 319 -6.21 -8.48 -9.38
C ARG A 319 -6.37 -7.88 -7.99
N ASP A 320 -6.62 -6.58 -7.89
CA ASP A 320 -6.82 -5.92 -6.60
C ASP A 320 -7.96 -6.58 -5.80
N ARG A 321 -8.98 -7.09 -6.51
CA ARG A 321 -10.23 -7.63 -5.93
C ARG A 321 -10.27 -9.14 -5.76
N LYS A 322 -9.40 -9.90 -6.43
CA LYS A 322 -9.42 -11.37 -6.32
C LYS A 322 -9.26 -11.87 -4.89
N GLY A 323 -8.53 -11.11 -4.05
CA GLY A 323 -8.25 -11.46 -2.65
C GLY A 323 -9.50 -11.67 -1.78
N VAL A 324 -10.65 -11.05 -2.11
CA VAL A 324 -11.90 -11.25 -1.35
C VAL A 324 -12.45 -12.67 -1.45
N VAL A 325 -12.00 -13.42 -2.44
CA VAL A 325 -12.34 -14.84 -2.64
C VAL A 325 -11.14 -15.73 -2.35
N THR A 326 -9.99 -15.40 -2.94
CA THR A 326 -8.81 -16.28 -2.90
C THR A 326 -8.21 -16.45 -1.52
N ASN A 327 -8.39 -15.48 -0.60
CA ASN A 327 -7.92 -15.64 0.79
C ASN A 327 -8.68 -16.70 1.62
N PHE A 328 -9.80 -17.23 1.11
CA PHE A 328 -10.48 -18.38 1.73
C PHE A 328 -10.00 -19.74 1.20
N LEU A 329 -9.28 -19.78 0.08
CA LEU A 329 -8.85 -21.05 -0.53
C LEU A 329 -7.79 -21.79 0.30
N PRO A 330 -6.75 -21.16 0.89
CA PRO A 330 -5.78 -21.84 1.73
C PRO A 330 -6.41 -22.54 2.95
N PRO A 331 -7.25 -21.88 3.79
CA PRO A 331 -7.90 -22.59 4.90
C PRO A 331 -8.86 -23.68 4.43
N LEU A 332 -9.55 -23.51 3.30
CA LEU A 332 -10.39 -24.56 2.72
C LEU A 332 -9.54 -25.76 2.27
N SER A 333 -8.39 -25.52 1.67
CA SER A 333 -7.43 -26.59 1.31
C SER A 333 -6.92 -27.33 2.55
N LEU A 334 -6.67 -26.61 3.66
CA LEU A 334 -6.27 -27.23 4.92
C LEU A 334 -7.38 -28.14 5.49
N ILE A 335 -8.65 -27.73 5.38
CA ILE A 335 -9.79 -28.58 5.75
C ILE A 335 -9.78 -29.86 4.92
N PHE A 336 -9.62 -29.75 3.59
CA PHE A 336 -9.58 -30.92 2.71
C PHE A 336 -8.40 -31.84 3.03
N LEU A 337 -7.21 -31.29 3.27
CA LEU A 337 -6.05 -32.07 3.71
C LEU A 337 -6.31 -32.80 5.03
N THR A 338 -7.01 -32.15 5.97
CA THR A 338 -7.42 -32.76 7.24
C THR A 338 -8.39 -33.92 7.02
N LEU A 339 -9.40 -33.77 6.15
CA LEU A 339 -10.34 -34.83 5.80
C LEU A 339 -9.64 -36.04 5.17
N LEU A 340 -8.66 -35.81 4.30
CA LEU A 340 -7.83 -36.85 3.70
C LEU A 340 -6.96 -37.56 4.75
N PHE A 341 -6.30 -36.79 5.61
CA PHE A 341 -5.41 -37.31 6.66
C PHE A 341 -6.15 -38.24 7.63
N PHE A 342 -7.34 -37.86 8.08
CA PHE A 342 -8.17 -38.68 8.95
C PHE A 342 -9.02 -39.73 8.21
N ARG A 343 -8.80 -39.89 6.90
CA ARG A 343 -9.53 -40.81 6.03
C ARG A 343 -11.07 -40.67 6.07
N VAL A 344 -11.54 -39.45 6.37
CA VAL A 344 -12.96 -39.09 6.26
C VAL A 344 -13.37 -39.02 4.78
N ALA A 345 -12.44 -38.56 3.94
CA ALA A 345 -12.50 -38.65 2.49
C ALA A 345 -11.48 -39.70 2.03
N ASP A 346 -11.94 -40.80 1.40
CA ASP A 346 -11.06 -41.84 0.88
C ASP A 346 -10.81 -41.58 -0.61
N PRO A 347 -9.57 -41.27 -1.03
CA PRO A 347 -9.24 -41.03 -2.44
C PRO A 347 -9.61 -42.22 -3.35
N SER A 348 -9.53 -43.45 -2.85
CA SER A 348 -9.87 -44.66 -3.62
C SER A 348 -11.35 -44.77 -3.99
N ALA A 349 -12.20 -43.96 -3.37
CA ALA A 349 -13.64 -43.90 -3.66
C ALA A 349 -13.98 -42.99 -4.87
N ALA A 350 -13.01 -42.20 -5.38
CA ALA A 350 -13.20 -41.43 -6.60
C ALA A 350 -12.86 -42.25 -7.85
N SER A 351 -13.38 -41.85 -9.04
CA SER A 351 -12.97 -42.49 -10.29
C SER A 351 -11.47 -42.21 -10.57
N PRO A 352 -10.78 -43.14 -11.29
CA PRO A 352 -9.36 -42.95 -11.63
C PRO A 352 -9.08 -41.63 -12.31
N GLU A 353 -9.95 -41.13 -13.18
CA GLU A 353 -9.82 -39.88 -13.89
C GLU A 353 -9.84 -38.69 -12.92
N VAL A 354 -10.71 -38.72 -11.90
CA VAL A 354 -10.78 -37.66 -10.87
C VAL A 354 -9.56 -37.69 -9.99
N GLN A 355 -9.03 -38.87 -9.63
CA GLN A 355 -7.80 -39.03 -8.87
C GLN A 355 -6.61 -38.46 -9.64
N ASP A 356 -6.48 -38.76 -10.92
CA ASP A 356 -5.40 -38.26 -11.79
C ASP A 356 -5.46 -36.73 -11.95
N LEU A 357 -6.66 -36.18 -12.22
CA LEU A 357 -6.86 -34.74 -12.34
C LEU A 357 -6.54 -33.99 -11.03
N LEU A 358 -6.97 -34.53 -9.89
CA LEU A 358 -6.69 -33.94 -8.58
C LEU A 358 -5.18 -33.97 -8.27
N SER A 359 -4.55 -35.14 -8.53
CA SER A 359 -3.10 -35.30 -8.35
C SER A 359 -2.30 -34.32 -9.21
N LEU A 360 -2.65 -34.20 -10.49
CA LEU A 360 -2.03 -33.22 -11.40
C LEU A 360 -2.25 -31.79 -10.90
N SER A 361 -3.48 -31.43 -10.56
CA SER A 361 -3.83 -30.08 -10.08
C SER A 361 -3.09 -29.71 -8.79
N VAL A 362 -2.97 -30.65 -7.84
CA VAL A 362 -2.21 -30.44 -6.60
C VAL A 362 -0.70 -30.32 -6.88
N SER A 363 -0.16 -31.12 -7.80
CA SER A 363 1.25 -31.05 -8.20
C SER A 363 1.60 -29.67 -8.81
N VAL A 364 0.71 -29.14 -9.65
CA VAL A 364 0.84 -27.80 -10.23
C VAL A 364 0.79 -26.72 -9.11
N ASN A 365 -0.14 -26.85 -8.15
CA ASN A 365 -0.21 -25.96 -6.99
C ASN A 365 1.09 -25.94 -6.17
N ILE A 366 1.70 -27.10 -5.94
CA ILE A 366 3.00 -27.20 -5.23
C ILE A 366 4.08 -26.47 -6.02
N GLY A 367 4.11 -26.64 -7.35
CA GLY A 367 5.04 -25.90 -8.22
C GLY A 367 4.88 -24.39 -8.11
N PHE A 368 3.64 -23.88 -8.17
CA PHE A 368 3.37 -22.44 -7.98
C PHE A 368 3.69 -21.96 -6.58
N LEU A 369 3.42 -22.75 -5.54
CA LEU A 369 3.78 -22.39 -4.17
C LEU A 369 5.30 -22.24 -4.02
N ALA A 370 6.07 -23.17 -4.57
CA ALA A 370 7.53 -23.10 -4.56
C ALA A 370 8.04 -21.87 -5.33
N LEU A 371 7.49 -21.59 -6.52
CA LEU A 371 7.84 -20.40 -7.29
C LEU A 371 7.55 -19.12 -6.51
N ARG A 372 6.35 -18.97 -5.97
CA ARG A 372 5.95 -17.80 -5.19
C ARG A 372 6.82 -17.62 -3.93
N TYR A 373 7.18 -18.72 -3.27
CA TYR A 373 8.11 -18.67 -2.15
C TYR A 373 9.47 -18.11 -2.56
N LEU A 374 10.05 -18.60 -3.65
CA LEU A 374 11.34 -18.13 -4.16
C LEU A 374 11.29 -16.66 -4.57
N VAL A 375 10.22 -16.25 -5.24
CA VAL A 375 10.00 -14.84 -5.62
C VAL A 375 9.92 -13.93 -4.39
N ARG A 376 9.21 -14.34 -3.35
CA ARG A 376 9.10 -13.59 -2.10
C ARG A 376 10.44 -13.47 -1.38
N VAL A 377 11.19 -14.56 -1.26
CA VAL A 377 12.55 -14.56 -0.69
C VAL A 377 13.46 -13.59 -1.47
N GLN A 378 13.40 -13.63 -2.80
CA GLN A 378 14.17 -12.74 -3.65
C GLN A 378 13.73 -11.28 -3.49
N ALA A 379 12.43 -10.99 -3.44
CA ALA A 379 11.91 -9.63 -3.27
C ALA A 379 12.35 -9.03 -1.92
N CYS A 380 12.27 -9.80 -0.84
CA CYS A 380 12.75 -9.38 0.47
C CYS A 380 14.26 -9.13 0.46
N HIS A 381 15.04 -10.01 -0.17
CA HIS A 381 16.48 -9.81 -0.32
C HIS A 381 16.79 -8.52 -1.10
N GLN A 382 16.08 -8.25 -2.19
CA GLN A 382 16.24 -7.03 -2.98
C GLN A 382 15.99 -5.75 -2.19
N VAL A 383 15.03 -5.76 -1.26
CA VAL A 383 14.64 -4.57 -0.49
C VAL A 383 15.46 -4.40 0.79
N TYR A 384 15.78 -5.50 1.47
CA TYR A 384 16.38 -5.47 2.81
C TYR A 384 17.83 -5.92 2.85
N GLY A 385 18.38 -6.45 1.77
CA GLY A 385 19.78 -6.83 1.65
C GLY A 385 20.17 -8.13 2.38
N PHE A 386 19.22 -8.84 3.00
CA PHE A 386 19.50 -10.11 3.71
C PHE A 386 18.57 -11.24 3.23
N TRP A 387 19.08 -12.46 3.34
CA TRP A 387 18.32 -13.68 3.02
C TRP A 387 17.63 -14.20 4.29
N ASP A 388 16.33 -14.34 4.26
CA ASP A 388 15.52 -14.85 5.39
C ASP A 388 14.48 -15.91 4.97
N PRO A 389 14.93 -17.01 4.34
CA PRO A 389 13.98 -18.04 3.89
C PRO A 389 13.21 -18.69 5.04
N LEU A 390 13.88 -18.96 6.17
CA LEU A 390 13.22 -19.57 7.32
C LEU A 390 12.19 -18.64 7.96
N GLY A 391 12.55 -17.38 8.16
CA GLY A 391 11.63 -16.39 8.72
C GLY A 391 10.39 -16.20 7.83
N ILE A 392 10.55 -16.13 6.50
CA ILE A 392 9.44 -16.06 5.55
C ILE A 392 8.53 -17.28 5.68
N SER A 393 9.10 -18.50 5.77
CA SER A 393 8.32 -19.73 5.96
C SER A 393 7.47 -19.71 7.23
N LEU A 394 8.03 -19.20 8.33
CA LEU A 394 7.34 -19.12 9.63
C LEU A 394 6.25 -18.01 9.63
N ARG A 395 6.49 -16.91 8.92
CA ARG A 395 5.53 -15.79 8.83
C ARG A 395 4.37 -16.06 7.86
N TRP A 396 4.55 -16.93 6.88
CA TRP A 396 3.55 -17.20 5.87
C TRP A 396 2.18 -17.62 6.43
N PRO A 397 2.10 -18.59 7.36
CA PRO A 397 0.82 -18.93 8.00
C PRO A 397 0.19 -17.75 8.75
N VAL A 398 1.02 -16.91 9.39
CA VAL A 398 0.54 -15.71 10.11
C VAL A 398 -0.08 -14.71 9.12
N ALA A 399 0.57 -14.48 7.98
CA ALA A 399 0.05 -13.61 6.92
C ALA A 399 -1.27 -14.13 6.35
N LEU A 400 -1.36 -15.45 6.08
CA LEU A 400 -2.59 -16.09 5.60
C LEU A 400 -3.75 -15.91 6.59
N TYR A 401 -3.49 -16.12 7.88
CA TYR A 401 -4.50 -15.90 8.93
C TYR A 401 -4.97 -14.46 9.00
N ILE A 402 -4.05 -13.49 9.00
CA ILE A 402 -4.37 -12.05 9.05
C ILE A 402 -5.22 -11.67 7.83
N ASN A 403 -4.82 -12.07 6.64
CA ASN A 403 -5.50 -11.74 5.39
C ASN A 403 -6.91 -12.36 5.32
N MET A 404 -7.06 -13.65 5.69
CA MET A 404 -8.37 -14.31 5.79
C MET A 404 -9.28 -13.60 6.80
N ALA A 405 -8.78 -13.31 8.01
CA ALA A 405 -9.56 -12.66 9.07
C ALA A 405 -9.98 -11.23 8.66
N ALA A 406 -9.11 -10.49 7.97
CA ALA A 406 -9.41 -9.17 7.45
C ALA A 406 -10.50 -9.22 6.38
N VAL A 407 -10.39 -10.14 5.42
CA VAL A 407 -11.41 -10.35 4.37
C VAL A 407 -12.74 -10.77 4.98
N TRP A 408 -12.75 -11.69 5.94
CA TRP A 408 -13.97 -12.09 6.63
C TRP A 408 -14.68 -10.92 7.32
N ARG A 409 -13.92 -10.07 8.03
CA ARG A 409 -14.46 -8.87 8.67
C ARG A 409 -14.98 -7.86 7.66
N ALA A 410 -14.25 -7.66 6.55
CA ALA A 410 -14.67 -6.77 5.48
C ALA A 410 -15.99 -7.22 4.83
N TRP A 411 -16.16 -8.53 4.60
CA TRP A 411 -17.43 -9.11 4.13
C TRP A 411 -18.58 -8.85 5.13
N LYS A 412 -18.35 -9.10 6.42
CA LYS A 412 -19.36 -8.83 7.45
C LYS A 412 -19.78 -7.36 7.45
N THR A 413 -18.83 -6.44 7.34
CA THR A 413 -19.12 -5.00 7.27
C THR A 413 -19.93 -4.69 6.03
N TYR A 414 -19.52 -5.16 4.87
CA TYR A 414 -20.20 -4.92 3.59
C TYR A 414 -21.65 -5.45 3.58
N LEU A 415 -21.87 -6.67 4.05
CA LEU A 415 -23.20 -7.28 4.11
C LEU A 415 -24.07 -6.61 5.19
N GLY A 416 -23.50 -6.18 6.31
CA GLY A 416 -24.20 -5.45 7.37
C GLY A 416 -24.64 -4.06 6.94
N GLU A 417 -23.84 -3.35 6.14
CA GLU A 417 -24.18 -2.02 5.62
C GLU A 417 -25.25 -2.06 4.52
N SER A 418 -25.32 -3.16 3.76
CA SER A 418 -26.41 -3.34 2.79
C SER A 418 -27.79 -3.49 3.44
N ALA A 419 -27.82 -3.88 4.73
CA ALA A 419 -29.03 -4.09 5.51
C ALA A 419 -29.43 -2.90 6.43
N PHE A 420 -28.49 -1.99 6.76
CA PHE A 420 -28.72 -0.87 7.68
C PHE A 420 -28.04 0.42 7.20
N ALA A 421 -28.67 1.56 7.48
CA ALA A 421 -28.24 2.90 7.08
C ALA A 421 -26.74 3.17 7.38
N ARG A 422 -26.08 3.79 6.39
CA ARG A 422 -24.65 4.13 6.39
C ARG A 422 -24.26 4.92 7.65
N ARG A 423 -23.33 4.38 8.44
CA ARG A 423 -22.69 5.16 9.49
C ARG A 423 -21.61 6.06 8.87
N PRO A 424 -21.44 7.30 9.35
CA PRO A 424 -20.35 8.14 8.89
C PRO A 424 -18.99 7.47 9.18
N ILE A 425 -18.07 7.56 8.20
CA ILE A 425 -16.70 7.07 8.35
C ILE A 425 -15.97 8.03 9.26
N VAL A 426 -15.61 7.58 10.44
CA VAL A 426 -14.81 8.32 11.41
C VAL A 426 -13.38 7.79 11.36
N TRP A 427 -12.40 8.68 11.39
CA TRP A 427 -10.98 8.33 11.45
C TRP A 427 -10.70 7.53 12.72
N SER A 428 -10.41 6.25 12.55
CA SER A 428 -10.00 5.38 13.64
C SER A 428 -8.49 5.24 13.59
N LYS A 429 -7.80 6.00 14.46
CA LYS A 429 -6.34 5.95 14.60
C LYS A 429 -5.88 4.50 14.80
N THR A 430 -4.85 4.10 14.05
CA THR A 430 -4.05 2.92 14.35
C THR A 430 -2.96 3.38 15.34
N ALA A 431 -2.78 2.72 16.47
CA ALA A 431 -1.69 3.05 17.37
C ALA A 431 -0.36 2.75 16.69
N HIS A 432 0.50 3.75 16.60
CA HIS A 432 1.84 3.63 16.02
C HIS A 432 2.86 3.71 17.16
N GLU A 433 3.78 2.74 17.19
CA GLU A 433 4.93 2.76 18.10
C GLU A 433 6.16 3.10 17.28
N ILE A 434 6.70 4.29 17.46
CA ILE A 434 7.97 4.69 16.85
C ILE A 434 9.08 4.31 17.85
N PRO A 435 10.04 3.44 17.48
CA PRO A 435 11.20 3.12 18.31
C PRO A 435 12.01 4.36 18.68
N GLU A 436 12.68 4.35 19.83
CA GLU A 436 13.51 5.48 20.28
C GLU A 436 14.65 5.80 19.30
N ASP A 437 15.15 4.78 18.59
CA ASP A 437 16.19 4.89 17.56
C ASP A 437 15.64 5.12 16.14
N PHE A 438 14.43 5.67 16.01
CA PHE A 438 13.87 6.10 14.72
C PHE A 438 14.86 6.88 13.84
N MET A 439 15.69 7.73 14.46
CA MET A 439 16.76 8.50 13.80
C MET A 439 17.91 7.63 13.33
N ASN A 440 18.15 6.48 13.94
CA ASN A 440 19.24 5.54 13.69
C ASN A 440 18.78 4.30 12.92
N ALA A 441 17.49 4.19 12.58
CA ALA A 441 16.97 3.07 11.80
C ALA A 441 17.79 2.98 10.50
N LYS A 442 18.78 2.11 10.50
CA LYS A 442 19.62 1.82 9.33
C LYS A 442 18.70 1.29 8.23
N ARG A 443 18.97 1.77 7.04
CA ARG A 443 18.39 1.40 5.75
C ARG A 443 18.11 -0.08 5.59
#